data_023e3e649e273ea1de85448cc8372c55
#
_entry.id   023e3e649e273ea1de85448cc8372c55
#
_cell.length_a   1.000
_cell.length_b   1.000
_cell.length_c   1.000
_cell.angle_alpha   90.00
_cell.angle_beta   90.00
_cell.angle_gamma   90.00
#
_symmetry.space_group_name_H-M   'P 1'
#
loop_
_entity.id
_entity.type
_entity.pdbx_description
1 polymer ?
#
loop_
_entity_poly.entity_id
_entity_poly.type
_entity_poly.pdbx_seq_one_letter_code
_entity_poly.pdbx_strand_id
1 'polypeptide(L)'
;MEQVVISIEQICRKDLEQILEAGNFAPNAGGGQRSMMVAIHDKELTTKIGKMNMANFDRSHLAGSFVSREQPSTIDDSTIKNGFYDAPTVICIFLQDNFMFKTADAFCMAENMILQATELGVASCIISRGYETFE
;
A
#
# COMPACT_ATOMS: atom_id res chain seq x y z
N MET A 1 -2.80 -7.69 4.91
CA MET A 1 -2.50 -7.11 3.59
C MET A 1 -1.91 -5.72 3.78
N GLU A 2 -0.75 -5.48 3.24
CA GLU A 2 -0.11 -4.16 3.21
C GLU A 2 -0.21 -3.60 1.79
N GLN A 3 -0.32 -2.29 1.64
CA GLN A 3 -0.47 -1.65 0.33
C GLN A 3 0.55 -0.53 0.16
N VAL A 4 1.13 -0.46 -1.03
CA VAL A 4 1.97 0.65 -1.47
C VAL A 4 1.19 1.44 -2.52
N VAL A 5 0.95 2.71 -2.25
CA VAL A 5 0.24 3.61 -3.15
C VAL A 5 1.26 4.48 -3.89
N ILE A 6 1.15 4.56 -5.19
CA ILE A 6 2.16 5.19 -6.03
C ILE A 6 1.55 6.30 -6.89
N SER A 7 2.07 7.52 -6.72
CA SER A 7 1.87 8.72 -7.56
C SER A 7 0.42 9.13 -7.91
N ILE A 8 0.18 10.43 -8.13
CA ILE A 8 -1.10 10.97 -8.63
C ILE A 8 -1.24 10.72 -10.14
N GLU A 9 -0.13 10.71 -10.88
CA GLU A 9 -0.08 10.38 -12.29
C GLU A 9 0.13 8.88 -12.49
N GLN A 10 -0.48 8.34 -13.55
CA GLN A 10 -0.32 6.94 -13.89
C GLN A 10 1.13 6.67 -14.30
N ILE A 11 1.82 5.80 -13.56
CA ILE A 11 3.18 5.37 -13.90
C ILE A 11 3.17 4.53 -15.17
N CYS A 12 4.25 4.52 -15.92
CA CYS A 12 4.36 3.62 -17.05
C CYS A 12 4.55 2.17 -16.61
N ARG A 13 4.16 1.23 -17.45
CA ARG A 13 4.25 -0.20 -17.15
C ARG A 13 5.67 -0.65 -16.86
N LYS A 14 6.65 -0.10 -17.57
CA LYS A 14 8.07 -0.44 -17.39
C LYS A 14 8.55 -0.10 -15.98
N ASP A 15 8.19 1.07 -15.48
CA ASP A 15 8.58 1.51 -14.13
C ASP A 15 7.86 0.69 -13.05
N LEU A 16 6.57 0.36 -13.27
CA LEU A 16 5.84 -0.53 -12.39
C LEU A 16 6.50 -1.92 -12.30
N GLU A 17 6.91 -2.48 -13.43
CA GLU A 17 7.60 -3.79 -13.48
C GLU A 17 8.92 -3.76 -12.71
N GLN A 18 9.71 -2.68 -12.80
CA GLN A 18 10.95 -2.52 -12.03
C GLN A 18 10.66 -2.43 -10.52
N ILE A 19 9.61 -1.72 -10.13
CA ILE A 19 9.21 -1.62 -8.72
C ILE A 19 8.80 -2.99 -8.18
N LEU A 20 8.01 -3.75 -8.92
CA LEU A 20 7.60 -5.10 -8.53
C LEU A 20 8.79 -6.06 -8.46
N GLU A 21 9.73 -5.96 -9.40
CA GLU A 21 10.95 -6.75 -9.39
C GLU A 21 11.77 -6.48 -8.13
N ALA A 22 11.96 -5.22 -7.75
CA ALA A 22 12.65 -4.84 -6.52
C ALA A 22 11.99 -5.47 -5.28
N GLY A 23 10.67 -5.50 -5.22
CA GLY A 23 9.92 -6.18 -4.17
C GLY A 23 10.20 -7.69 -4.13
N ASN A 24 10.28 -8.34 -5.26
CA ASN A 24 10.57 -9.78 -5.35
C ASN A 24 11.98 -10.15 -4.84
N PHE A 25 12.94 -9.22 -4.94
CA PHE A 25 14.30 -9.42 -4.43
C PHE A 25 14.44 -9.11 -2.94
N ALA A 26 13.38 -8.72 -2.26
CA ALA A 26 13.44 -8.45 -0.82
C ALA A 26 13.81 -9.72 -0.03
N PRO A 27 14.62 -9.58 1.04
CA PRO A 27 14.88 -10.69 1.94
C PRO A 27 13.57 -11.15 2.58
N ASN A 28 13.46 -12.45 2.80
CA ASN A 28 12.30 -13.04 3.45
C ASN A 28 12.69 -14.20 4.36
N ALA A 29 11.92 -14.45 5.38
CA ALA A 29 12.23 -15.42 6.41
C ALA A 29 12.32 -16.84 5.85
N GLY A 30 13.50 -17.45 6.06
CA GLY A 30 13.81 -18.80 5.61
C GLY A 30 13.80 -18.97 4.09
N GLY A 31 13.86 -17.92 3.30
CA GLY A 31 13.84 -17.97 1.83
C GLY A 31 12.54 -18.55 1.23
N GLY A 32 11.45 -18.53 2.00
CA GLY A 32 10.21 -19.21 1.64
C GLY A 32 9.33 -18.52 0.61
N GLN A 33 9.58 -17.22 0.33
CA GLN A 33 8.80 -16.39 -0.63
C GLN A 33 7.28 -16.57 -0.48
N ARG A 34 6.78 -16.35 0.76
CA ARG A 34 5.39 -16.63 1.15
C ARG A 34 4.44 -15.46 0.92
N SER A 35 4.93 -14.38 0.36
CA SER A 35 4.14 -13.19 0.03
C SER A 35 3.91 -13.10 -1.46
N MET A 36 2.77 -12.54 -1.86
CA MET A 36 2.42 -12.33 -3.26
C MET A 36 2.05 -10.87 -3.46
N MET A 37 2.54 -10.28 -4.54
CA MET A 37 2.17 -8.93 -4.95
C MET A 37 1.14 -8.96 -6.07
N VAL A 38 0.14 -8.09 -5.97
CA VAL A 38 -0.83 -7.83 -7.03
C VAL A 38 -0.84 -6.34 -7.30
N ALA A 39 -0.46 -5.94 -8.51
CA ALA A 39 -0.53 -4.56 -8.95
C ALA A 39 -1.85 -4.28 -9.66
N ILE A 40 -2.55 -3.27 -9.18
CA ILE A 40 -3.77 -2.73 -9.79
C ILE A 40 -3.37 -1.45 -10.51
N HIS A 41 -3.31 -1.51 -11.84
CA HIS A 41 -2.85 -0.43 -12.72
C HIS A 41 -4.02 0.13 -13.55
N ASP A 42 -5.14 0.32 -12.88
CA ASP A 42 -6.37 0.86 -13.45
C ASP A 42 -6.98 1.86 -12.48
N LYS A 43 -7.02 3.14 -12.88
CA LYS A 43 -7.45 4.24 -12.04
C LYS A 43 -8.92 4.13 -11.59
N GLU A 44 -9.78 3.61 -12.44
CA GLU A 44 -11.19 3.44 -12.09
C GLU A 44 -11.35 2.38 -11.01
N LEU A 45 -10.64 1.25 -11.17
CA LEU A 45 -10.65 0.17 -10.20
C LEU A 45 -10.01 0.60 -8.87
N THR A 46 -8.85 1.26 -8.89
CA THR A 46 -8.21 1.75 -7.66
C THR A 46 -9.09 2.76 -6.93
N THR A 47 -9.77 3.65 -7.65
CA THR A 47 -10.72 4.60 -7.07
C THR A 47 -11.90 3.88 -6.40
N LYS A 48 -12.44 2.85 -7.03
CA LYS A 48 -13.54 2.05 -6.49
C LYS A 48 -13.11 1.34 -5.20
N ILE A 49 -11.98 0.67 -5.22
CA ILE A 49 -11.47 -0.06 -4.06
C ILE A 49 -11.10 0.89 -2.92
N GLY A 50 -10.50 2.04 -3.24
CA GLY A 50 -10.16 3.05 -2.24
C GLY A 50 -11.39 3.66 -1.55
N LYS A 51 -12.50 3.82 -2.27
CA LYS A 51 -13.79 4.23 -1.68
C LYS A 51 -14.37 3.13 -0.78
N MET A 52 -14.26 1.86 -1.18
CA MET A 52 -14.66 0.72 -0.33
C MET A 52 -13.84 0.67 0.95
N ASN A 53 -12.52 0.81 0.86
CA ASN A 53 -11.65 0.90 2.02
C ASN A 53 -12.08 2.02 2.97
N MET A 54 -12.38 3.21 2.44
CA MET A 54 -12.83 4.34 3.24
C MET A 54 -14.20 4.10 3.88
N ALA A 55 -15.12 3.41 3.20
CA ALA A 55 -16.45 3.09 3.72
C ALA A 55 -16.38 2.12 4.92
N ASN A 56 -15.41 1.21 4.89
CA ASN A 56 -15.17 0.22 5.95
C ASN A 56 -14.28 0.76 7.09
N PHE A 57 -13.85 2.02 6.99
CA PHE A 57 -12.94 2.64 7.94
C PHE A 57 -13.59 2.82 9.33
N ASP A 58 -13.17 2.02 10.29
CA ASP A 58 -13.58 2.18 11.69
C ASP A 58 -12.70 3.20 12.42
N ARG A 59 -13.28 4.33 12.75
CA ARG A 59 -12.63 5.42 13.51
C ARG A 59 -12.64 5.20 15.02
N SER A 60 -13.34 4.20 15.54
CA SER A 60 -13.50 3.99 16.98
C SER A 60 -12.18 3.69 17.70
N HIS A 61 -11.23 3.08 17.02
CA HIS A 61 -9.92 2.72 17.55
C HIS A 61 -8.87 3.85 17.50
N LEU A 62 -9.23 5.03 16.98
CA LEU A 62 -8.31 6.13 16.75
C LEU A 62 -8.30 7.19 17.85
N ALA A 63 -9.15 7.04 18.87
CA ALA A 63 -9.21 7.95 19.99
C ALA A 63 -7.83 8.05 20.67
N GLY A 64 -7.27 9.26 20.70
CA GLY A 64 -5.93 9.53 21.26
C GLY A 64 -4.74 9.21 20.35
N SER A 65 -4.96 8.78 19.12
CA SER A 65 -3.86 8.62 18.16
C SER A 65 -3.28 9.98 17.80
N PHE A 66 -1.95 10.07 17.83
CA PHE A 66 -1.26 11.27 17.37
C PHE A 66 -1.30 11.35 15.84
N VAL A 67 -1.65 12.49 15.35
CA VAL A 67 -1.67 12.77 13.91
C VAL A 67 -0.90 14.06 13.64
N SER A 68 -0.08 14.05 12.60
CA SER A 68 0.70 15.21 12.21
C SER A 68 -0.17 16.28 11.55
N ARG A 69 -0.02 17.54 11.97
CA ARG A 69 -0.67 18.67 11.33
C ARG A 69 -0.09 18.99 9.96
N GLU A 70 1.17 18.59 9.73
CA GLU A 70 1.90 18.88 8.49
C GLU A 70 1.61 17.85 7.39
N GLN A 71 1.18 16.65 7.79
CA GLN A 71 0.82 15.57 6.87
C GLN A 71 -0.55 15.00 7.26
N PRO A 72 -1.64 15.69 6.94
CA PRO A 72 -2.97 15.21 7.28
C PRO A 72 -3.26 13.87 6.61
N SER A 73 -3.88 12.98 7.36
CA SER A 73 -4.27 11.65 6.91
C SER A 73 -5.79 11.50 6.91
N THR A 74 -6.28 10.34 6.50
CA THR A 74 -7.70 9.98 6.60
C THR A 74 -8.26 10.08 8.02
N ILE A 75 -7.38 10.05 9.04
CA ILE A 75 -7.75 10.21 10.44
C ILE A 75 -8.09 11.67 10.75
N ASP A 76 -7.31 12.60 10.21
CA ASP A 76 -7.41 14.03 10.52
C ASP A 76 -8.36 14.78 9.61
N ASP A 77 -8.40 14.40 8.35
CA ASP A 77 -9.07 15.12 7.30
C ASP A 77 -10.30 14.36 6.81
N SER A 78 -11.47 14.80 7.28
CA SER A 78 -12.75 14.22 6.88
C SER A 78 -13.12 14.49 5.41
N THR A 79 -12.36 15.32 4.70
CA THR A 79 -12.56 15.57 3.25
C THR A 79 -11.97 14.47 2.39
N ILE A 80 -11.02 13.69 2.92
CA ILE A 80 -10.47 12.53 2.23
C ILE A 80 -11.55 11.44 2.15
N LYS A 81 -11.94 11.08 0.93
CA LYS A 81 -13.02 10.12 0.65
C LYS A 81 -12.53 8.81 0.03
N ASN A 82 -11.21 8.68 -0.16
CA ASN A 82 -10.58 7.51 -0.75
C ASN A 82 -9.40 7.08 0.12
N GLY A 83 -9.44 5.85 0.64
CA GLY A 83 -8.41 5.30 1.52
C GLY A 83 -7.03 5.15 0.84
N PHE A 84 -6.98 5.24 -0.48
CA PHE A 84 -5.75 5.19 -1.27
C PHE A 84 -5.32 6.57 -1.82
N TYR A 85 -5.89 7.65 -1.28
CA TYR A 85 -5.53 9.03 -1.64
C TYR A 85 -5.60 9.30 -3.14
N ASP A 86 -6.55 8.67 -3.84
CA ASP A 86 -6.76 8.78 -5.29
C ASP A 86 -5.58 8.33 -6.16
N ALA A 87 -4.69 7.51 -5.61
CA ALA A 87 -3.58 6.96 -6.37
C ALA A 87 -4.08 6.09 -7.54
N PRO A 88 -3.55 6.29 -8.75
CA PRO A 88 -3.98 5.56 -9.94
C PRO A 88 -3.41 4.15 -10.03
N THR A 89 -2.35 3.85 -9.26
CA THR A 89 -1.75 2.53 -9.16
C THR A 89 -1.65 2.13 -7.69
N VAL A 90 -2.08 0.92 -7.37
CA VAL A 90 -2.01 0.32 -6.03
C VAL A 90 -1.36 -1.06 -6.13
N ILE A 91 -0.38 -1.31 -5.29
CA ILE A 91 0.22 -2.64 -5.14
C ILE A 91 -0.25 -3.24 -3.81
N CYS A 92 -0.94 -4.36 -3.88
CA CYS A 92 -1.36 -5.12 -2.71
C CYS A 92 -0.36 -6.22 -2.43
N ILE A 93 0.13 -6.31 -1.19
CA ILE A 93 0.97 -7.41 -0.74
C ILE A 93 0.11 -8.36 0.08
N PHE A 94 -0.12 -9.56 -0.43
CA PHE A 94 -0.85 -10.62 0.24
C PHE A 94 0.11 -11.50 1.02
N LEU A 95 -0.24 -11.84 2.25
CA LEU A 95 0.58 -12.55 3.20
C LEU A 95 0.01 -13.93 3.46
N GLN A 96 0.88 -14.92 3.66
CA GLN A 96 0.46 -16.24 4.10
C GLN A 96 -0.02 -16.18 5.55
N ASP A 97 -1.24 -16.61 5.80
CA ASP A 97 -1.73 -16.75 7.18
C ASP A 97 -0.92 -17.77 8.00
N ASN A 98 -0.96 -17.60 9.32
CA ASN A 98 -0.28 -18.48 10.28
C ASN A 98 1.25 -18.54 10.13
N PHE A 99 1.86 -17.54 9.49
CA PHE A 99 3.30 -17.40 9.43
C PHE A 99 3.79 -16.24 10.30
N MET A 100 4.67 -16.55 11.26
CA MET A 100 5.11 -15.62 12.31
C MET A 100 5.78 -14.34 11.76
N PHE A 101 6.55 -14.46 10.68
CA PHE A 101 7.31 -13.34 10.10
C PHE A 101 6.61 -12.68 8.90
N LYS A 102 5.35 -13.00 8.64
CA LYS A 102 4.61 -12.48 7.48
C LYS A 102 4.65 -10.96 7.34
N THR A 103 4.45 -10.25 8.45
CA THR A 103 4.48 -8.79 8.46
C THR A 103 5.87 -8.24 8.17
N ALA A 104 6.92 -8.83 8.75
CA ALA A 104 8.30 -8.41 8.48
C ALA A 104 8.67 -8.62 7.00
N ASP A 105 8.33 -9.76 6.42
CA ASP A 105 8.56 -10.05 5.01
C ASP A 105 7.85 -9.03 4.10
N ALA A 106 6.60 -8.68 4.43
CA ALA A 106 5.84 -7.68 3.66
C ALA A 106 6.47 -6.29 3.72
N PHE A 107 6.93 -5.85 4.90
CA PHE A 107 7.60 -4.55 5.01
C PHE A 107 8.95 -4.51 4.32
N CYS A 108 9.71 -5.62 4.30
CA CYS A 108 10.93 -5.72 3.49
C CYS A 108 10.62 -5.55 1.99
N MET A 109 9.56 -6.19 1.50
CA MET A 109 9.11 -6.03 0.11
C MET A 109 8.68 -4.59 -0.17
N ALA A 110 7.87 -4.00 0.71
CA ALA A 110 7.39 -2.64 0.58
C ALA A 110 8.56 -1.64 0.56
N GLU A 111 9.55 -1.80 1.44
CA GLU A 111 10.72 -0.92 1.50
C GLU A 111 11.54 -0.98 0.20
N ASN A 112 11.82 -2.18 -0.33
CA ASN A 112 12.52 -2.29 -1.61
C ASN A 112 11.75 -1.61 -2.75
N MET A 113 10.43 -1.75 -2.78
CA MET A 113 9.59 -1.10 -3.78
C MET A 113 9.61 0.43 -3.64
N ILE A 114 9.58 0.95 -2.40
CA ILE A 114 9.65 2.39 -2.12
C ILE A 114 10.99 2.98 -2.57
N LEU A 115 12.08 2.29 -2.26
CA LEU A 115 13.41 2.71 -2.69
C LEU A 115 13.53 2.75 -4.21
N GLN A 116 13.02 1.71 -4.89
CA GLN A 116 13.01 1.67 -6.36
C GLN A 116 12.10 2.76 -6.96
N ALA A 117 10.92 2.99 -6.36
CA ALA A 117 10.03 4.07 -6.78
C ALA A 117 10.71 5.43 -6.63
N THR A 118 11.41 5.66 -5.52
CA THR A 118 12.16 6.90 -5.27
C THR A 118 13.26 7.10 -6.31
N GLU A 119 14.00 6.06 -6.66
CA GLU A 119 15.03 6.10 -7.71
C GLU A 119 14.44 6.48 -9.08
N LEU A 120 13.23 6.03 -9.37
CA LEU A 120 12.50 6.35 -10.60
C LEU A 120 11.79 7.72 -10.54
N GLY A 121 11.90 8.47 -9.44
CA GLY A 121 11.20 9.74 -9.24
C GLY A 121 9.70 9.59 -9.02
N VAL A 122 9.24 8.42 -8.58
CA VAL A 122 7.84 8.10 -8.31
C VAL A 122 7.55 8.20 -6.81
N ALA A 123 6.60 9.06 -6.45
CA ALA A 123 6.14 9.17 -5.07
C ALA A 123 5.33 7.93 -4.65
N SER A 124 5.50 7.48 -3.42
CA SER A 124 4.81 6.32 -2.87
C SER A 124 4.39 6.51 -1.42
N CYS A 125 3.40 5.74 -0.98
CA CYS A 125 2.90 5.75 0.40
C CYS A 125 2.45 4.35 0.80
N ILE A 126 2.79 3.92 2.02
CA ILE A 126 2.29 2.66 2.59
C ILE A 126 0.92 2.88 3.21
N ILE A 127 -0.03 2.03 2.84
CA ILE A 127 -1.36 1.97 3.44
C ILE A 127 -1.48 0.67 4.24
N SER A 128 -1.31 0.76 5.55
CA SER A 128 -1.36 -0.40 6.45
C SER A 128 -2.77 -0.97 6.67
N ARG A 129 -3.80 -0.23 6.33
CA ARG A 129 -5.22 -0.59 6.51
C ARG A 129 -5.86 -1.23 5.28
N GLY A 130 -5.05 -1.76 4.38
CA GLY A 130 -5.53 -2.38 3.15
C GLY A 130 -6.48 -3.56 3.37
N TYR A 131 -6.35 -4.29 4.49
CA TYR A 131 -7.21 -5.41 4.85
C TYR A 131 -8.70 -4.99 5.03
N GLU A 132 -8.96 -3.78 5.49
CA GLU A 132 -10.33 -3.27 5.69
C GLU A 132 -11.09 -3.04 4.37
N THR A 133 -10.42 -3.15 3.24
CA THR A 133 -11.06 -2.98 1.93
C THR A 133 -12.10 -4.05 1.65
N PHE A 134 -11.92 -5.24 2.20
CA PHE A 134 -12.68 -6.43 1.86
C PHE A 134 -13.43 -7.08 3.05
N GLU A 135 -13.49 -6.40 4.17
CA GLU A 135 -14.25 -6.81 5.36
C GLU A 135 -15.72 -6.40 5.34
#